data_7023829332289447ec366213c637b08e
#
_entry.id   7023829332289447ec366213c637b08e
#
_cell.length_a   1.000
_cell.length_b   1.000
_cell.length_c   1.000
_cell.angle_alpha   90.00
_cell.angle_beta   90.00
_cell.angle_gamma   90.00
#
_symmetry.space_group_name_H-M   'P 1'
#
loop_
_entity.id
_entity.type
_entity.pdbx_description
1 polymer ?
#
loop_
_entity_poly.entity_id
_entity_poly.type
_entity_poly.pdbx_seq_one_letter_code
_entity_poly.pdbx_strand_id
1 'polypeptide(L)'
;YASNINEAISIAKSRKTFVSESIMIGSAPDSTTIIIEKTPDKMDVVYPHSNKIICTNHFQSSLLNNESSNIDQKQNSASLYRSDRINELLAKVEKNTVTQTAQILRNQLGLNEKNIGLGNEKAINQLICHHSIIFKPYEKLVWISTAPWQLGSYISYDLNKIFDSTFTFKNQEIFVSNLTIEPDTFLNSKTY
;
A
#
# COMPACT_ATOMS: atom_id res chain seq x y z
N TYR A 1 9.01 -6.59 16.43
CA TYR A 1 8.52 -7.30 17.61
C TYR A 1 7.71 -8.54 17.23
N ALA A 2 7.11 -8.61 16.03
CA ALA A 2 6.41 -9.78 15.53
C ALA A 2 7.29 -10.54 14.53
N SER A 3 7.45 -11.83 14.69
CA SER A 3 8.21 -12.70 13.81
C SER A 3 7.33 -13.40 12.76
N ASN A 4 6.01 -13.40 12.98
CA ASN A 4 5.01 -14.03 12.14
C ASN A 4 3.63 -13.34 12.26
N ILE A 5 2.68 -13.74 11.42
CA ILE A 5 1.33 -13.18 11.38
C ILE A 5 0.59 -13.33 12.71
N ASN A 6 0.70 -14.50 13.36
CA ASN A 6 -0.03 -14.76 14.63
C ASN A 6 0.45 -13.84 15.76
N GLU A 7 1.76 -13.59 15.84
CA GLU A 7 2.30 -12.63 16.79
C GLU A 7 1.86 -11.22 16.48
N ALA A 8 1.84 -10.81 15.18
CA ALA A 8 1.35 -9.50 14.78
C ALA A 8 -0.12 -9.30 15.16
N ILE A 9 -0.98 -10.28 14.92
CA ILE A 9 -2.40 -10.27 15.34
C ILE A 9 -2.50 -10.14 16.86
N SER A 10 -1.72 -10.91 17.62
CA SER A 10 -1.73 -10.89 19.08
C SER A 10 -1.33 -9.51 19.64
N ILE A 11 -0.30 -8.89 19.05
CA ILE A 11 0.13 -7.53 19.39
C ILE A 11 -0.96 -6.52 19.06
N ALA A 12 -1.55 -6.58 17.86
CA ALA A 12 -2.62 -5.69 17.46
C ALA A 12 -3.85 -5.81 18.39
N LYS A 13 -4.18 -7.04 18.80
CA LYS A 13 -5.27 -7.31 19.75
C LYS A 13 -5.02 -6.73 21.13
N SER A 14 -3.78 -6.75 21.60
CA SER A 14 -3.41 -6.24 22.93
C SER A 14 -3.34 -4.70 23.01
N ARG A 15 -3.25 -4.01 21.88
CA ARG A 15 -3.13 -2.55 21.82
C ARG A 15 -4.50 -1.91 21.59
N LYS A 16 -4.82 -0.85 22.31
CA LYS A 16 -6.00 -0.03 22.03
C LYS A 16 -5.69 0.97 20.92
N THR A 17 -6.65 1.22 20.05
CA THR A 17 -6.63 2.31 19.08
C THR A 17 -7.76 3.30 19.41
N PHE A 18 -7.59 4.55 19.05
CA PHE A 18 -8.60 5.59 19.22
C PHE A 18 -9.30 5.94 17.90
N VAL A 19 -8.82 5.41 16.80
CA VAL A 19 -9.40 5.57 15.45
C VAL A 19 -9.64 4.20 14.81
N SER A 20 -10.51 4.19 13.83
CA SER A 20 -10.74 3.03 12.97
C SER A 20 -9.68 2.97 11.88
N GLU A 21 -9.03 1.84 11.70
CA GLU A 21 -7.93 1.68 10.77
C GLU A 21 -7.85 0.27 10.16
N SER A 22 -7.25 0.18 8.99
CA SER A 22 -6.88 -1.08 8.34
C SER A 22 -5.35 -1.14 8.23
N ILE A 23 -4.76 -2.20 8.77
CA ILE A 23 -3.31 -2.40 8.81
C ILE A 23 -2.97 -3.60 7.92
N MET A 24 -2.30 -3.35 6.78
CA MET A 24 -1.82 -4.42 5.93
C MET A 24 -0.46 -4.93 6.42
N ILE A 25 -0.34 -6.23 6.59
CA ILE A 25 0.87 -6.89 7.09
C ILE A 25 1.29 -8.00 6.12
N GLY A 26 2.49 -7.89 5.57
CA GLY A 26 3.14 -8.95 4.81
C GLY A 26 4.16 -9.70 5.67
N SER A 27 4.15 -11.01 5.62
CA SER A 27 5.07 -11.87 6.36
C SER A 27 5.80 -12.83 5.42
N ALA A 28 7.12 -12.71 5.37
CA ALA A 28 7.95 -13.64 4.61
C ALA A 28 7.96 -15.07 5.20
N PRO A 29 8.09 -15.26 6.52
CA PRO A 29 8.02 -16.59 7.12
C PRO A 29 6.71 -17.32 6.83
N ASP A 30 5.57 -16.60 6.84
CA ASP A 30 4.25 -17.19 6.59
C ASP A 30 3.89 -17.21 5.09
N SER A 31 4.71 -16.58 4.23
CA SER A 31 4.47 -16.45 2.79
C SER A 31 3.08 -15.87 2.45
N THR A 32 2.58 -14.96 3.27
CA THR A 32 1.24 -14.38 3.12
C THR A 32 1.17 -12.92 3.55
N THR A 33 0.06 -12.28 3.16
CA THR A 33 -0.30 -10.92 3.57
C THR A 33 -1.72 -10.94 4.10
N ILE A 34 -1.97 -10.24 5.20
CA ILE A 34 -3.30 -10.06 5.79
C ILE A 34 -3.63 -8.57 5.94
N ILE A 35 -4.90 -8.28 6.20
CA ILE A 35 -5.34 -6.97 6.67
C ILE A 35 -5.95 -7.15 8.06
N ILE A 36 -5.42 -6.45 9.06
CA ILE A 36 -6.07 -6.30 10.35
C ILE A 36 -6.96 -5.08 10.27
N GLU A 37 -8.24 -5.28 10.45
CA GLU A 37 -9.24 -4.21 10.53
C GLU A 37 -9.60 -3.98 11.99
N LYS A 38 -9.47 -2.75 12.46
CA LYS A 38 -9.60 -2.43 13.87
C LYS A 38 -10.34 -1.13 14.08
N THR A 39 -11.24 -1.16 15.05
CA THR A 39 -11.90 0.01 15.64
C THR A 39 -11.52 0.10 17.12
N PRO A 40 -11.90 1.15 17.86
CA PRO A 40 -11.67 1.22 19.31
C PRO A 40 -12.19 0.00 20.08
N ASP A 41 -13.28 -0.60 19.60
CA ASP A 41 -14.01 -1.66 20.32
C ASP A 41 -13.92 -3.05 19.68
N LYS A 42 -13.60 -3.13 18.39
CA LYS A 42 -13.63 -4.38 17.61
C LYS A 42 -12.37 -4.56 16.80
N MET A 43 -12.05 -5.80 16.52
CA MET A 43 -10.95 -6.15 15.61
C MET A 43 -11.29 -7.45 14.87
N ASP A 44 -10.99 -7.47 13.58
CA ASP A 44 -11.12 -8.66 12.75
C ASP A 44 -9.94 -8.74 11.76
N VAL A 45 -9.77 -9.87 11.10
CA VAL A 45 -8.66 -10.12 10.19
C VAL A 45 -9.19 -10.60 8.85
N VAL A 46 -8.75 -9.94 7.77
CA VAL A 46 -9.03 -10.34 6.40
C VAL A 46 -7.84 -11.14 5.87
N TYR A 47 -8.10 -12.36 5.45
CA TYR A 47 -7.13 -13.22 4.77
C TYR A 47 -7.34 -13.15 3.25
N PRO A 48 -6.28 -13.30 2.45
CA PRO A 48 -6.43 -13.33 0.99
C PRO A 48 -7.20 -14.57 0.55
N HIS A 49 -8.19 -14.39 -0.34
CA HIS A 49 -8.91 -15.49 -0.99
C HIS A 49 -8.19 -16.00 -2.25
N SER A 50 -7.15 -15.31 -2.69
CA SER A 50 -6.35 -15.61 -3.88
C SER A 50 -4.92 -15.13 -3.66
N ASN A 51 -4.17 -14.99 -4.74
CA ASN A 51 -2.79 -14.46 -4.72
C ASN A 51 -2.71 -12.93 -4.56
N LYS A 52 -3.82 -12.26 -4.23
CA LYS A 52 -3.88 -10.80 -3.99
C LYS A 52 -4.82 -10.46 -2.85
N ILE A 53 -4.54 -9.34 -2.22
CA ILE A 53 -5.41 -8.68 -1.25
C ILE A 53 -5.34 -7.17 -1.48
N ILE A 54 -6.47 -6.49 -1.43
CA ILE A 54 -6.58 -5.05 -1.67
C ILE A 54 -7.22 -4.42 -0.44
N CYS A 55 -6.68 -3.28 -0.03
CA CYS A 55 -7.19 -2.47 1.06
C CYS A 55 -7.41 -1.05 0.56
N THR A 56 -8.61 -0.54 0.74
CA THR A 56 -8.97 0.87 0.55
C THR A 56 -9.63 1.41 1.82
N ASN A 57 -10.32 2.53 1.76
CA ASN A 57 -10.84 3.19 2.96
C ASN A 57 -12.18 2.63 3.44
N HIS A 58 -12.40 1.32 3.36
CA HIS A 58 -13.56 0.64 3.93
C HIS A 58 -13.19 -0.73 4.48
N PHE A 59 -13.93 -1.21 5.45
CA PHE A 59 -13.76 -2.54 6.03
C PHE A 59 -14.39 -3.64 5.17
N GLN A 60 -13.75 -4.79 5.13
CA GLN A 60 -14.10 -5.95 4.32
C GLN A 60 -14.41 -7.20 5.16
N SER A 61 -13.93 -7.24 6.41
CA SER A 61 -14.06 -8.39 7.29
C SER A 61 -15.52 -8.68 7.65
N SER A 62 -15.82 -9.92 7.97
CA SER A 62 -17.17 -10.35 8.31
C SER A 62 -17.77 -9.59 9.49
N LEU A 63 -16.95 -9.24 10.46
CA LEU A 63 -17.36 -8.52 11.66
C LEU A 63 -17.65 -7.03 11.39
N LEU A 64 -16.88 -6.38 10.51
CA LEU A 64 -16.93 -4.91 10.35
C LEU A 64 -17.59 -4.47 9.04
N ASN A 65 -17.76 -5.36 8.07
CA ASN A 65 -18.28 -5.03 6.75
C ASN A 65 -19.67 -4.38 6.76
N ASN A 66 -20.52 -4.76 7.73
CA ASN A 66 -21.90 -4.30 7.83
C ASN A 66 -22.12 -3.24 8.93
N GLU A 67 -21.06 -2.70 9.52
CA GLU A 67 -21.16 -1.56 10.43
C GLU A 67 -21.75 -0.35 9.71
N SER A 68 -22.64 0.39 10.36
CA SER A 68 -23.34 1.53 9.74
C SER A 68 -22.38 2.60 9.19
N SER A 69 -21.31 2.91 9.94
CA SER A 69 -20.28 3.84 9.50
C SER A 69 -19.50 3.33 8.28
N ASN A 70 -19.29 2.02 8.17
CA ASN A 70 -18.63 1.41 7.01
C ASN A 70 -19.55 1.38 5.78
N ILE A 71 -20.86 1.17 5.98
CA ILE A 71 -21.85 1.26 4.90
C ILE A 71 -21.88 2.69 4.35
N ASP A 72 -21.93 3.69 5.22
CA ASP A 72 -21.87 5.10 4.84
C ASP A 72 -20.59 5.42 4.07
N GLN A 73 -19.44 4.98 4.57
CA GLN A 73 -18.15 5.14 3.90
C GLN A 73 -18.13 4.52 2.48
N LYS A 74 -18.71 3.35 2.30
CA LYS A 74 -18.82 2.69 0.99
C LYS A 74 -19.73 3.46 0.03
N GLN A 75 -20.81 4.03 0.50
CA GLN A 75 -21.81 4.73 -0.32
C GLN A 75 -21.38 6.16 -0.66
N ASN A 76 -20.75 6.86 0.28
CA ASN A 76 -20.49 8.29 0.22
C ASN A 76 -19.02 8.65 -0.01
N SER A 77 -18.15 7.68 -0.35
CA SER A 77 -16.76 7.92 -0.70
C SER A 77 -16.34 7.20 -1.99
N ALA A 78 -15.18 7.56 -2.50
CA ALA A 78 -14.59 6.89 -3.67
C ALA A 78 -13.87 5.57 -3.32
N SER A 79 -14.06 5.03 -2.11
CA SER A 79 -13.32 3.86 -1.62
C SER A 79 -13.56 2.60 -2.45
N LEU A 80 -14.82 2.26 -2.74
CA LEU A 80 -15.17 1.12 -3.59
C LEU A 80 -14.66 1.31 -5.02
N TYR A 81 -14.82 2.50 -5.59
CA TYR A 81 -14.37 2.81 -6.94
C TYR A 81 -12.85 2.60 -7.09
N ARG A 82 -12.06 3.04 -6.10
CA ARG A 82 -10.60 2.81 -6.10
C ARG A 82 -10.25 1.33 -5.96
N SER A 83 -10.99 0.58 -5.15
CA SER A 83 -10.82 -0.87 -5.05
C SER A 83 -11.05 -1.57 -6.39
N ASP A 84 -12.12 -1.21 -7.10
CA ASP A 84 -12.42 -1.74 -8.42
C ASP A 84 -11.35 -1.36 -9.45
N ARG A 85 -10.85 -0.12 -9.39
CA ARG A 85 -9.76 0.32 -10.27
C ARG A 85 -8.46 -0.44 -10.01
N ILE A 86 -8.09 -0.70 -8.76
CA ILE A 86 -6.93 -1.52 -8.43
C ILE A 86 -7.11 -2.94 -8.96
N ASN A 87 -8.29 -3.52 -8.81
CA ASN A 87 -8.62 -4.84 -9.36
C ASN A 87 -8.46 -4.89 -10.88
N GLU A 88 -8.98 -3.88 -11.59
CA GLU A 88 -8.84 -3.75 -13.04
C GLU A 88 -7.37 -3.69 -13.46
N LEU A 89 -6.54 -2.90 -12.78
CA LEU A 89 -5.12 -2.75 -13.08
C LEU A 89 -4.35 -4.05 -12.80
N LEU A 90 -4.63 -4.70 -11.68
CA LEU A 90 -4.01 -5.99 -11.33
C LEU A 90 -4.44 -7.12 -12.27
N ALA A 91 -5.63 -7.06 -12.88
CA ALA A 91 -6.06 -8.05 -13.85
C ALA A 91 -5.31 -7.95 -15.20
N LYS A 92 -4.68 -6.82 -15.49
CA LYS A 92 -3.91 -6.58 -16.72
C LYS A 92 -2.47 -7.10 -16.64
N VAL A 93 -2.02 -7.51 -15.46
CA VAL A 93 -0.65 -7.97 -15.25
C VAL A 93 -0.63 -9.44 -14.84
N GLU A 94 0.16 -10.24 -15.52
CA GLU A 94 0.35 -11.66 -15.21
C GLU A 94 1.12 -11.83 -13.88
N LYS A 95 2.17 -11.06 -13.70
CA LYS A 95 3.00 -11.04 -12.50
C LYS A 95 3.26 -9.60 -12.08
N ASN A 96 2.77 -9.21 -10.92
CA ASN A 96 2.97 -7.87 -10.41
C ASN A 96 4.42 -7.66 -9.94
N THR A 97 5.17 -6.80 -10.62
CA THR A 97 6.53 -6.41 -10.27
C THR A 97 6.52 -5.14 -9.42
N VAL A 98 7.68 -4.78 -8.84
CA VAL A 98 7.84 -3.52 -8.11
C VAL A 98 7.52 -2.31 -9.00
N THR A 99 8.02 -2.32 -10.24
CA THR A 99 7.75 -1.26 -11.22
C THR A 99 6.27 -1.15 -11.56
N GLN A 100 5.59 -2.28 -11.76
CA GLN A 100 4.13 -2.28 -12.00
C GLN A 100 3.34 -1.80 -10.78
N THR A 101 3.77 -2.17 -9.58
CA THR A 101 3.17 -1.65 -8.34
C THR A 101 3.32 -0.13 -8.26
N ALA A 102 4.50 0.41 -8.58
CA ALA A 102 4.71 1.86 -8.63
C ALA A 102 3.78 2.54 -9.66
N GLN A 103 3.61 1.94 -10.85
CA GLN A 103 2.69 2.46 -11.87
C GLN A 103 1.23 2.43 -11.41
N ILE A 104 0.80 1.37 -10.70
CA ILE A 104 -0.54 1.29 -10.10
C ILE A 104 -0.72 2.41 -9.07
N LEU A 105 0.25 2.61 -8.18
CA LEU A 105 0.20 3.64 -7.15
C LEU A 105 0.20 5.07 -7.73
N ARG A 106 0.81 5.27 -8.91
CA ARG A 106 0.84 6.54 -9.65
C ARG A 106 -0.38 6.76 -10.54
N ASN A 107 -1.29 5.78 -10.65
CA ASN A 107 -2.39 5.83 -11.62
C ASN A 107 -3.40 6.94 -11.30
N GLN A 108 -3.64 7.82 -12.28
CA GLN A 108 -4.53 8.98 -12.19
C GLN A 108 -5.83 8.79 -13.00
N LEU A 109 -5.95 7.69 -13.74
CA LEU A 109 -7.11 7.39 -14.56
C LEU A 109 -8.18 6.64 -13.76
N GLY A 110 -9.41 6.77 -14.20
CA GLY A 110 -10.54 6.02 -13.67
C GLY A 110 -10.71 4.64 -14.30
N LEU A 111 -11.80 3.96 -13.96
CA LEU A 111 -12.19 2.69 -14.55
C LEU A 111 -12.25 2.81 -16.08
N ASN A 112 -11.86 1.73 -16.77
CA ASN A 112 -11.76 1.65 -18.23
C ASN A 112 -10.87 2.75 -18.84
N GLU A 113 -9.78 3.10 -18.17
CA GLU A 113 -8.82 4.13 -18.58
C GLU A 113 -9.45 5.53 -18.78
N LYS A 114 -10.61 5.78 -18.19
CA LYS A 114 -11.32 7.05 -18.35
C LYS A 114 -10.51 8.20 -17.74
N ASN A 115 -10.34 9.27 -18.49
CA ASN A 115 -9.84 10.53 -17.92
C ASN A 115 -10.91 11.12 -16.99
N ILE A 116 -10.59 11.19 -15.71
CA ILE A 116 -11.47 11.70 -14.63
C ILE A 116 -11.00 13.04 -14.08
N GLY A 117 -9.97 13.62 -14.68
CA GLY A 117 -9.33 14.87 -14.25
C GLY A 117 -8.27 14.66 -13.16
N LEU A 118 -7.34 15.58 -13.12
CA LEU A 118 -6.25 15.57 -12.14
C LEU A 118 -6.79 15.82 -10.73
N GLY A 119 -6.21 15.12 -9.77
CA GLY A 119 -6.59 15.28 -8.37
C GLY A 119 -7.96 14.71 -8.00
N ASN A 120 -8.60 13.94 -8.91
CA ASN A 120 -9.91 13.36 -8.66
C ASN A 120 -9.84 12.32 -7.52
N GLU A 121 -10.78 12.36 -6.59
CA GLU A 121 -10.84 11.43 -5.44
C GLU A 121 -10.99 9.96 -5.83
N LYS A 122 -11.48 9.68 -7.04
CA LYS A 122 -11.62 8.34 -7.61
C LYS A 122 -10.30 7.78 -8.15
N ALA A 123 -9.28 8.63 -8.38
CA ALA A 123 -7.96 8.17 -8.79
C ALA A 123 -7.24 7.47 -7.63
N ILE A 124 -6.37 6.51 -7.94
CA ILE A 124 -5.48 5.90 -6.93
C ILE A 124 -4.48 6.95 -6.47
N ASN A 125 -3.85 7.66 -7.40
CA ASN A 125 -3.06 8.85 -7.10
C ASN A 125 -3.92 10.12 -7.25
N GLN A 126 -4.31 10.68 -6.12
CA GLN A 126 -5.14 11.88 -6.03
C GLN A 126 -4.32 13.18 -6.05
N LEU A 127 -3.01 13.14 -6.28
CA LEU A 127 -2.08 14.27 -6.21
C LEU A 127 -2.03 14.97 -4.82
N ILE A 128 -2.60 14.35 -3.80
CA ILE A 128 -2.50 14.79 -2.40
C ILE A 128 -1.64 13.83 -1.57
N CYS A 129 -1.25 12.70 -2.16
CA CYS A 129 -0.41 11.72 -1.50
C CYS A 129 1.02 12.25 -1.37
N HIS A 130 1.52 12.30 -0.15
CA HIS A 130 2.89 12.78 0.09
C HIS A 130 3.93 11.77 -0.40
N HIS A 131 3.70 10.49 -0.15
CA HIS A 131 4.57 9.39 -0.57
C HIS A 131 3.80 8.08 -0.61
N SER A 132 4.39 7.08 -1.24
CA SER A 132 3.95 5.69 -1.18
C SER A 132 5.14 4.78 -0.94
N ILE A 133 4.86 3.58 -0.41
CA ILE A 133 5.88 2.62 0.00
C ILE A 133 5.54 1.27 -0.62
N ILE A 134 6.57 0.59 -1.15
CA ILE A 134 6.47 -0.77 -1.68
C ILE A 134 7.42 -1.65 -0.89
N PHE A 135 6.92 -2.76 -0.36
CA PHE A 135 7.72 -3.73 0.38
C PHE A 135 7.87 -5.04 -0.40
N LYS A 136 9.06 -5.61 -0.37
CA LYS A 136 9.34 -7.01 -0.71
C LYS A 136 9.84 -7.72 0.56
N PRO A 137 8.93 -8.27 1.38
CA PRO A 137 9.30 -8.78 2.70
C PRO A 137 10.33 -9.90 2.66
N TYR A 138 10.29 -10.77 1.65
CA TYR A 138 11.23 -11.88 1.52
C TYR A 138 12.66 -11.42 1.26
N GLU A 139 12.83 -10.43 0.35
CA GLU A 139 14.13 -9.84 0.03
C GLU A 139 14.56 -8.79 1.05
N LYS A 140 13.66 -8.40 1.97
CA LYS A 140 13.84 -7.30 2.93
C LYS A 140 14.21 -5.99 2.25
N LEU A 141 13.59 -5.71 1.11
CA LEU A 141 13.74 -4.48 0.36
C LEU A 141 12.49 -3.61 0.51
N VAL A 142 12.69 -2.30 0.52
CA VAL A 142 11.63 -1.30 0.54
C VAL A 142 11.93 -0.19 -0.47
N TRP A 143 10.90 0.27 -1.17
CA TRP A 143 10.95 1.44 -2.04
C TRP A 143 10.06 2.52 -1.49
N ILE A 144 10.59 3.74 -1.42
CA ILE A 144 9.87 4.92 -0.95
C ILE A 144 9.85 5.94 -2.09
N SER A 145 8.66 6.41 -2.44
CA SER A 145 8.51 7.44 -3.46
C SER A 145 9.02 8.79 -2.98
N THR A 146 9.59 9.56 -3.90
CA THR A 146 9.97 10.95 -3.68
C THR A 146 8.89 11.92 -4.19
N ALA A 147 8.99 13.17 -3.81
CA ALA A 147 8.14 14.25 -4.31
C ALA A 147 8.32 14.46 -5.83
N PRO A 148 7.34 15.10 -6.51
CA PRO A 148 6.06 15.51 -5.96
C PRO A 148 5.01 14.38 -6.00
N TRP A 149 4.05 14.39 -5.10
CA TRP A 149 2.82 13.55 -5.13
C TRP A 149 3.04 12.07 -5.45
N GLN A 150 4.09 11.45 -4.92
CA GLN A 150 4.55 10.08 -5.22
C GLN A 150 4.87 9.82 -6.73
N LEU A 151 4.95 10.85 -7.54
CA LEU A 151 5.33 10.76 -8.96
C LEU A 151 6.85 10.82 -9.17
N GLY A 152 7.62 11.25 -8.17
CA GLY A 152 9.07 11.22 -8.20
C GLY A 152 9.62 9.78 -8.22
N SER A 153 10.94 9.62 -8.19
CA SER A 153 11.59 8.31 -8.15
C SER A 153 11.13 7.49 -6.94
N TYR A 154 11.11 6.17 -7.07
CA TYR A 154 11.06 5.27 -5.92
C TYR A 154 12.47 4.83 -5.58
N ILE A 155 12.99 5.32 -4.47
CA ILE A 155 14.32 4.98 -3.97
C ILE A 155 14.23 3.69 -3.16
N SER A 156 15.10 2.72 -3.46
CA SER A 156 15.12 1.45 -2.76
C SER A 156 16.13 1.43 -1.63
N TYR A 157 15.75 0.76 -0.53
CA TYR A 157 16.58 0.58 0.65
C TYR A 157 16.64 -0.90 1.03
N ASP A 158 17.82 -1.32 1.52
CA ASP A 158 18.07 -2.66 2.04
C ASP A 158 17.86 -2.66 3.57
N LEU A 159 16.78 -3.29 4.01
CA LEU A 159 16.45 -3.35 5.43
C LEU A 159 17.45 -4.21 6.22
N ASN A 160 18.14 -5.17 5.58
CA ASN A 160 19.20 -5.90 6.28
C ASN A 160 20.32 -4.95 6.71
N LYS A 161 20.71 -4.01 5.84
CA LYS A 161 21.72 -3.00 6.17
C LYS A 161 21.23 -2.01 7.22
N ILE A 162 19.97 -1.54 7.10
CA ILE A 162 19.39 -0.55 8.03
C ILE A 162 19.32 -1.08 9.45
N PHE A 163 18.99 -2.35 9.62
CA PHE A 163 18.85 -2.99 10.93
C PHE A 163 20.07 -3.77 11.38
N ASP A 164 21.18 -3.70 10.65
CA ASP A 164 22.46 -4.28 11.06
C ASP A 164 23.13 -3.35 12.08
N SER A 165 23.28 -3.80 13.32
CA SER A 165 23.92 -3.05 14.40
C SER A 165 25.41 -2.78 14.18
N THR A 166 26.04 -3.50 13.23
CA THR A 166 27.45 -3.31 12.86
C THR A 166 27.62 -2.31 11.71
N PHE A 167 26.52 -1.88 11.09
CA PHE A 167 26.53 -0.97 9.96
C PHE A 167 26.91 0.44 10.39
N THR A 168 27.94 0.99 9.80
CA THR A 168 28.38 2.38 10.02
C THR A 168 27.96 3.27 8.85
N PHE A 169 27.03 4.16 9.11
CA PHE A 169 26.41 5.05 8.08
C PHE A 169 27.42 5.99 7.36
N LYS A 170 28.65 6.13 7.86
CA LYS A 170 29.59 7.13 7.33
C LYS A 170 30.17 6.80 5.94
N ASN A 171 30.19 5.53 5.51
CA ASN A 171 30.89 5.11 4.29
C ASN A 171 30.15 4.05 3.46
N GLN A 172 28.87 3.78 3.75
CA GLN A 172 28.12 2.75 3.04
C GLN A 172 26.76 3.26 2.61
N GLU A 173 26.39 3.00 1.37
CA GLU A 173 25.05 3.30 0.87
C GLU A 173 24.05 2.30 1.44
N ILE A 174 23.00 2.79 2.10
CA ILE A 174 21.84 1.99 2.55
C ILE A 174 20.81 1.81 1.44
N PHE A 175 20.87 2.62 0.42
CA PHE A 175 20.02 2.50 -0.75
C PHE A 175 20.67 1.62 -1.82
N VAL A 176 19.83 1.01 -2.66
CA VAL A 176 20.24 0.12 -3.74
C VAL A 176 19.96 0.83 -5.06
N SER A 177 20.91 1.65 -5.52
CA SER A 177 20.73 2.60 -6.62
C SER A 177 20.26 1.95 -7.93
N ASN A 178 20.74 0.74 -8.25
CA ASN A 178 20.35 -0.01 -9.45
C ASN A 178 18.92 -0.56 -9.40
N LEU A 179 18.23 -0.46 -8.27
CA LEU A 179 16.81 -0.83 -8.11
C LEU A 179 15.89 0.39 -8.03
N THR A 180 16.42 1.59 -8.17
CA THR A 180 15.61 2.82 -8.22
C THR A 180 14.66 2.77 -9.41
N ILE A 181 13.40 3.17 -9.18
CA ILE A 181 12.42 3.33 -10.25
C ILE A 181 12.37 4.80 -10.63
N GLU A 182 12.53 5.08 -11.90
CA GLU A 182 12.55 6.44 -12.44
C GLU A 182 11.24 7.20 -12.15
N PRO A 183 11.27 8.54 -12.15
CA PRO A 183 10.09 9.37 -11.99
C PRO A 183 9.02 9.05 -13.04
N ASP A 184 7.77 9.37 -12.72
CA ASP A 184 6.68 9.25 -13.68
C ASP A 184 6.85 10.23 -14.85
N THR A 185 6.59 9.76 -16.06
CA THR A 185 6.72 10.58 -17.28
C THR A 185 5.74 11.76 -17.30
N PHE A 186 4.68 11.71 -16.51
CA PHE A 186 3.76 12.83 -16.34
C PHE A 186 4.48 14.11 -15.88
N LEU A 187 5.52 13.99 -15.04
CA LEU A 187 6.31 15.14 -14.60
C LEU A 187 7.04 15.87 -15.72
N ASN A 188 7.23 15.22 -16.86
CA ASN A 188 7.84 15.80 -18.05
C ASN A 188 6.79 16.41 -19.01
N SER A 189 5.50 16.28 -18.69
CA SER A 189 4.43 16.81 -19.52
C SER A 189 4.28 18.32 -19.30
N LYS A 190 3.96 19.07 -20.39
CA LYS A 190 3.68 20.51 -20.30
C LYS A 190 2.38 20.84 -19.53
N THR A 191 1.66 19.82 -19.07
CA THR A 191 0.39 19.95 -18.35
C THR A 191 0.60 19.98 -16.82
N TYR A 192 1.84 19.86 -16.40
CA TYR A 192 2.27 19.92 -15.02
C TYR A 192 2.46 21.35 -14.53
#